data_396db0b3ed3d25d6cccff4717fa629d8
#
_entry.id   396db0b3ed3d25d6cccff4717fa629d8
#
_cell.length_a   1.000
_cell.length_b   1.000
_cell.length_c   1.000
_cell.angle_alpha   90.00
_cell.angle_beta   90.00
_cell.angle_gamma   90.00
#
_symmetry.space_group_name_H-M   'P 1'
#
loop_
_entity.id
_entity.type
_entity.pdbx_description
1 polymer ?
#
loop_
_entity_poly.entity_id
_entity_poly.type
_entity_poly.pdbx_seq_one_letter_code
_entity_poly.pdbx_strand_id
1 'polypeptide(L)'
;MKKWISTLAVSSALVLSLAACGTTNSGSDSSEKEKKILVGASNIPHAEILEQAKPLLKEKGIDLEIKTFQDYIIPNTALADKEIDANYFQHVPYLKSVLKENPDYDFVNAGAIHIEPIGIYSKKYDSLKDLPKNGTVIMRNAVAEQGRILSIFEKEGVIKLKKGLNKTEATINDIVENPKNLTFNADIEGGLLPQIYNNNEGDAVVINANYALDAGLDPLKDPIAVESGEDNPYANIITVRKGDENKETVKALVEVLRSKEIQDFITKKYKGAVIPVSK
;
A
#
# COMPACT_ATOMS: atom_id res chain seq x y z
N MET A 1 -42.70 56.85 -31.45
CA MET A 1 -43.99 57.56 -31.27
C MET A 1 -44.67 56.96 -30.04
N LYS A 2 -45.10 57.94 -29.13
CA LYS A 2 -46.04 57.80 -28.02
C LYS A 2 -45.73 56.75 -26.92
N LYS A 3 -45.16 57.06 -25.75
CA LYS A 3 -45.75 57.82 -24.59
C LYS A 3 -47.06 57.23 -24.10
N TRP A 4 -47.03 56.79 -22.80
CA TRP A 4 -47.87 57.36 -21.67
C TRP A 4 -47.65 56.39 -20.49
N ILE A 5 -47.04 56.72 -19.35
CA ILE A 5 -47.30 57.60 -18.18
C ILE A 5 -48.70 57.36 -17.55
N SER A 6 -48.71 56.98 -16.31
CA SER A 6 -49.54 57.40 -15.17
C SER A 6 -49.44 56.38 -14.04
N THR A 7 -48.88 56.63 -12.91
CA THR A 7 -49.12 57.50 -11.74
C THR A 7 -49.98 56.83 -10.65
N LEU A 8 -49.35 56.73 -9.46
CA LEU A 8 -49.83 56.87 -8.06
C LEU A 8 -51.02 56.05 -7.55
N ALA A 9 -50.80 55.38 -6.41
CA ALA A 9 -51.45 55.81 -5.17
C ALA A 9 -50.87 55.11 -3.94
N VAL A 10 -50.59 55.87 -2.95
CA VAL A 10 -50.16 55.69 -1.57
C VAL A 10 -51.33 55.13 -0.76
N SER A 11 -51.07 54.17 0.13
CA SER A 11 -51.85 54.03 1.37
C SER A 11 -51.04 53.32 2.44
N SER A 12 -50.67 54.06 3.46
CA SER A 12 -50.13 53.68 4.75
C SER A 12 -51.16 52.90 5.57
N ALA A 13 -50.81 51.82 6.19
CA ALA A 13 -51.53 51.36 7.38
C ALA A 13 -50.49 50.73 8.36
N LEU A 14 -50.30 51.50 9.42
CA LEU A 14 -49.62 51.12 10.66
C LEU A 14 -50.48 50.10 11.41
N VAL A 15 -49.97 48.93 11.79
CA VAL A 15 -50.49 48.15 12.93
C VAL A 15 -49.32 47.62 13.73
N LEU A 16 -49.18 48.20 14.92
CA LEU A 16 -48.43 47.60 16.04
C LEU A 16 -49.19 46.39 16.55
N SER A 17 -48.49 45.33 16.88
CA SER A 17 -48.74 44.60 18.14
C SER A 17 -47.87 43.35 18.32
N LEU A 18 -47.31 43.29 19.46
CA LEU A 18 -47.01 42.20 20.42
C LEU A 18 -45.77 41.36 20.19
N ALA A 19 -44.83 41.71 21.07
CA ALA A 19 -43.77 40.83 21.52
C ALA A 19 -44.34 39.51 22.09
N ALA A 20 -43.95 38.39 21.51
CA ALA A 20 -44.02 37.08 22.15
C ALA A 20 -42.60 36.57 22.27
N CYS A 21 -42.05 36.57 23.49
CA CYS A 21 -40.87 35.84 23.84
C CYS A 21 -41.13 34.37 23.66
N GLY A 22 -40.73 33.82 22.52
CA GLY A 22 -40.60 32.40 22.30
C GLY A 22 -39.11 32.06 22.42
N THR A 23 -38.71 31.43 23.50
CA THR A 23 -37.41 30.77 23.67
C THR A 23 -37.32 29.67 22.62
N THR A 24 -36.86 30.00 21.44
CA THR A 24 -36.38 29.00 20.49
C THR A 24 -35.05 28.51 21.01
N ASN A 25 -35.09 27.33 21.57
CA ASN A 25 -33.96 26.50 21.83
C ASN A 25 -33.27 26.25 20.48
N SER A 26 -32.28 27.10 20.14
CA SER A 26 -31.41 26.88 19.02
C SER A 26 -30.52 25.67 19.40
N GLY A 27 -31.07 24.48 19.17
CA GLY A 27 -30.26 23.33 19.03
C GLY A 27 -29.28 23.63 17.88
N SER A 28 -28.05 23.98 18.23
CA SER A 28 -26.96 23.96 17.28
C SER A 28 -26.82 22.50 16.82
N ASP A 29 -27.49 22.18 15.73
CA ASP A 29 -27.20 20.99 14.92
C ASP A 29 -25.83 21.27 14.24
N SER A 30 -24.79 21.19 15.07
CA SER A 30 -23.42 21.03 14.56
C SER A 30 -23.30 19.60 14.05
N SER A 31 -23.88 19.32 12.89
CA SER A 31 -23.43 18.23 12.09
C SER A 31 -21.96 18.54 11.76
N GLU A 32 -21.03 18.03 12.57
CA GLU A 32 -19.61 18.03 12.21
C GLU A 32 -19.53 17.41 10.82
N LYS A 33 -19.08 18.24 9.86
CA LYS A 33 -18.91 17.79 8.48
C LYS A 33 -17.99 16.56 8.53
N GLU A 34 -18.51 15.41 8.18
CA GLU A 34 -17.78 14.17 8.13
C GLU A 34 -16.47 14.37 7.34
N LYS A 35 -15.34 14.07 7.98
CA LYS A 35 -14.02 14.21 7.38
C LYS A 35 -13.83 13.04 6.42
N LYS A 36 -13.29 13.30 5.23
CA LYS A 36 -13.04 12.27 4.23
C LYS A 36 -11.56 12.02 4.07
N ILE A 37 -11.18 10.76 3.73
CA ILE A 37 -9.86 10.37 3.29
C ILE A 37 -9.98 9.34 2.17
N LEU A 38 -9.33 9.60 1.04
CA LEU A 38 -9.25 8.66 -0.09
C LEU A 38 -7.88 7.99 -0.11
N VAL A 39 -7.86 6.67 0.04
CA VAL A 39 -6.63 5.87 0.10
C VAL A 39 -6.51 4.98 -1.13
N GLY A 40 -5.41 5.12 -1.86
CA GLY A 40 -5.03 4.21 -2.94
C GLY A 40 -4.36 2.95 -2.39
N ALA A 41 -4.77 1.77 -2.82
CA ALA A 41 -4.26 0.51 -2.29
C ALA A 41 -4.16 -0.58 -3.36
N SER A 42 -3.26 -1.55 -3.16
CA SER A 42 -3.35 -2.83 -3.87
C SER A 42 -4.57 -3.60 -3.39
N ASN A 43 -5.06 -4.52 -4.22
CA ASN A 43 -6.30 -5.24 -3.96
C ASN A 43 -6.22 -6.07 -2.67
N ILE A 44 -5.39 -7.11 -2.64
CA ILE A 44 -5.17 -7.98 -1.48
C ILE A 44 -3.69 -7.88 -1.07
N PRO A 45 -3.36 -7.74 0.23
CA PRO A 45 -4.25 -7.65 1.39
C PRO A 45 -4.72 -6.23 1.72
N HIS A 46 -4.17 -5.20 1.07
CA HIS A 46 -4.23 -3.80 1.49
C HIS A 46 -5.67 -3.26 1.50
N ALA A 47 -6.41 -3.37 0.37
CA ALA A 47 -7.79 -2.89 0.33
C ALA A 47 -8.70 -3.69 1.28
N GLU A 48 -8.47 -4.99 1.44
CA GLU A 48 -9.25 -5.79 2.40
C GLU A 48 -9.02 -5.34 3.86
N ILE A 49 -7.78 -4.97 4.22
CA ILE A 49 -7.46 -4.42 5.55
C ILE A 49 -8.13 -3.05 5.72
N LEU A 50 -8.12 -2.20 4.70
CA LEU A 50 -8.78 -0.91 4.72
C LEU A 50 -10.32 -1.05 4.85
N GLU A 51 -10.93 -2.04 4.19
CA GLU A 51 -12.36 -2.32 4.33
C GLU A 51 -12.74 -2.68 5.78
N GLN A 52 -11.88 -3.41 6.51
CA GLN A 52 -12.08 -3.68 7.93
C GLN A 52 -11.90 -2.43 8.80
N ALA A 53 -11.08 -1.46 8.36
CA ALA A 53 -10.87 -0.21 9.07
C ALA A 53 -12.02 0.80 8.88
N LYS A 54 -12.82 0.68 7.82
CA LYS A 54 -13.94 1.61 7.52
C LYS A 54 -14.89 1.84 8.70
N PRO A 55 -15.48 0.82 9.32
CA PRO A 55 -16.41 1.02 10.44
C PRO A 55 -15.74 1.73 11.61
N LEU A 56 -14.48 1.39 11.93
CA LEU A 56 -13.74 1.99 13.03
C LEU A 56 -13.41 3.47 12.79
N LEU A 57 -13.11 3.83 11.54
CA LEU A 57 -12.91 5.21 11.14
C LEU A 57 -14.22 6.00 11.13
N LYS A 58 -15.31 5.36 10.72
CA LYS A 58 -16.66 5.95 10.75
C LYS A 58 -17.06 6.36 12.18
N GLU A 59 -16.77 5.53 13.18
CA GLU A 59 -16.99 5.84 14.60
C GLU A 59 -16.18 7.07 15.05
N LYS A 60 -15.07 7.37 14.38
CA LYS A 60 -14.25 8.58 14.60
C LYS A 60 -14.69 9.78 13.73
N GLY A 61 -15.83 9.68 13.02
CA GLY A 61 -16.34 10.73 12.13
C GLY A 61 -15.55 10.88 10.82
N ILE A 62 -14.85 9.82 10.39
CA ILE A 62 -14.03 9.81 9.17
C ILE A 62 -14.62 8.81 8.17
N ASP A 63 -14.92 9.30 6.98
CA ASP A 63 -15.35 8.50 5.83
C ASP A 63 -14.13 8.07 5.02
N LEU A 64 -13.83 6.77 5.01
CA LEU A 64 -12.73 6.19 4.24
C LEU A 64 -13.23 5.73 2.87
N GLU A 65 -12.70 6.36 1.82
CA GLU A 65 -12.86 5.90 0.44
C GLU A 65 -11.60 5.13 0.00
N ILE A 66 -11.77 4.05 -0.78
CA ILE A 66 -10.66 3.19 -1.23
C ILE A 66 -10.66 3.14 -2.76
N LYS A 67 -9.50 3.44 -3.36
CA LYS A 67 -9.24 3.31 -4.80
C LYS A 67 -8.21 2.20 -5.01
N THR A 68 -8.58 1.10 -5.65
CA THR A 68 -7.66 -0.01 -5.89
C THR A 68 -6.84 0.18 -7.16
N PHE A 69 -5.60 -0.30 -7.13
CA PHE A 69 -4.64 -0.27 -8.22
C PHE A 69 -4.04 -1.66 -8.41
N GLN A 70 -3.71 -2.01 -9.67
CA GLN A 70 -3.17 -3.34 -10.03
C GLN A 70 -1.65 -3.32 -10.25
N ASP A 71 -1.01 -2.16 -10.17
CA ASP A 71 0.42 -1.96 -10.35
C ASP A 71 1.02 -1.13 -9.20
N TYR A 72 2.35 -0.95 -9.20
CA TYR A 72 3.04 -0.21 -8.15
C TYR A 72 3.54 1.18 -8.59
N ILE A 73 3.21 1.63 -9.80
CA ILE A 73 3.61 2.94 -10.34
C ILE A 73 2.49 3.95 -10.14
N ILE A 74 1.28 3.62 -10.61
CA ILE A 74 0.13 4.52 -10.61
C ILE A 74 -0.24 5.05 -9.21
N PRO A 75 -0.18 4.26 -8.11
CA PRO A 75 -0.53 4.79 -6.78
C PRO A 75 0.33 5.98 -6.34
N ASN A 76 1.62 6.00 -6.71
CA ASN A 76 2.50 7.13 -6.40
C ASN A 76 2.23 8.34 -7.30
N THR A 77 1.94 8.12 -8.59
CA THR A 77 1.51 9.19 -9.50
C THR A 77 0.20 9.82 -9.03
N ALA A 78 -0.81 9.02 -8.69
CA ALA A 78 -2.09 9.50 -8.17
C ALA A 78 -1.94 10.29 -6.86
N LEU A 79 -0.97 9.91 -5.99
CA LEU A 79 -0.64 10.67 -4.79
C LEU A 79 0.01 12.02 -5.12
N ALA A 80 0.94 12.06 -6.09
CA ALA A 80 1.56 13.30 -6.56
C ALA A 80 0.53 14.26 -7.17
N ASP A 81 -0.36 13.73 -7.99
CA ASP A 81 -1.41 14.49 -8.68
C ASP A 81 -2.58 14.87 -7.77
N LYS A 82 -2.52 14.50 -6.48
CA LYS A 82 -3.58 14.77 -5.47
C LYS A 82 -4.92 14.10 -5.79
N GLU A 83 -4.92 13.04 -6.59
CA GLU A 83 -6.10 12.22 -6.85
C GLU A 83 -6.46 11.34 -5.64
N ILE A 84 -5.48 11.05 -4.77
CA ILE A 84 -5.65 10.34 -3.51
C ILE A 84 -4.94 11.10 -2.39
N ASP A 85 -5.35 10.88 -1.14
CA ASP A 85 -4.76 11.51 0.04
C ASP A 85 -3.58 10.73 0.60
N ALA A 86 -3.63 9.42 0.51
CA ALA A 86 -2.61 8.47 0.94
C ALA A 86 -2.54 7.27 0.02
N ASN A 87 -1.42 6.55 0.02
CA ASN A 87 -1.40 5.21 -0.54
C ASN A 87 -0.92 4.15 0.47
N TYR A 88 -1.33 2.91 0.24
CA TYR A 88 -1.03 1.75 1.06
C TYR A 88 -0.78 0.55 0.14
N PHE A 89 0.50 0.31 -0.22
CA PHE A 89 0.91 -0.76 -1.12
C PHE A 89 2.42 -1.00 -1.12
N GLN A 90 3.22 -0.11 -0.52
CA GLN A 90 4.68 -0.07 -0.66
C GLN A 90 5.39 -0.07 0.69
N HIS A 91 6.68 -0.39 0.67
CA HIS A 91 7.58 -0.37 1.81
C HIS A 91 8.65 0.73 1.68
N VAL A 92 9.33 1.05 2.79
CA VAL A 92 10.31 2.15 2.83
C VAL A 92 11.43 2.04 1.78
N PRO A 93 12.06 0.88 1.53
CA PRO A 93 13.08 0.78 0.48
C PRO A 93 12.57 1.13 -0.91
N TYR A 94 11.34 0.72 -1.26
CA TYR A 94 10.72 1.07 -2.54
C TYR A 94 10.38 2.55 -2.61
N LEU A 95 9.79 3.14 -1.56
CA LEU A 95 9.54 4.58 -1.50
C LEU A 95 10.81 5.39 -1.72
N LYS A 96 11.93 4.99 -1.12
CA LYS A 96 13.24 5.66 -1.33
C LYS A 96 13.70 5.59 -2.78
N SER A 97 13.51 4.45 -3.47
CA SER A 97 13.81 4.30 -4.89
C SER A 97 12.94 5.24 -5.73
N VAL A 98 11.64 5.28 -5.48
CA VAL A 98 10.69 6.16 -6.17
C VAL A 98 11.07 7.64 -6.01
N LEU A 99 11.41 8.08 -4.80
CA LEU A 99 11.83 9.46 -4.55
C LEU A 99 13.16 9.83 -5.22
N LYS A 100 14.06 8.86 -5.35
CA LYS A 100 15.33 9.06 -6.09
C LYS A 100 15.10 9.20 -7.59
N GLU A 101 14.16 8.45 -8.14
CA GLU A 101 13.83 8.45 -9.57
C GLU A 101 12.92 9.63 -9.95
N ASN A 102 12.14 10.16 -8.98
CA ASN A 102 11.21 11.27 -9.17
C ASN A 102 11.48 12.39 -8.15
N PRO A 103 12.46 13.26 -8.41
CA PRO A 103 12.88 14.30 -7.46
C PRO A 103 11.79 15.33 -7.10
N ASP A 104 10.75 15.44 -7.91
CA ASP A 104 9.60 16.31 -7.68
C ASP A 104 8.57 15.72 -6.69
N TYR A 105 8.71 14.43 -6.33
CA TYR A 105 7.85 13.81 -5.33
C TYR A 105 8.37 14.13 -3.92
N ASP A 106 7.50 14.66 -3.08
CA ASP A 106 7.80 14.94 -1.66
C ASP A 106 6.87 14.11 -0.78
N PHE A 107 7.16 12.81 -0.68
CA PHE A 107 6.37 11.86 0.08
C PHE A 107 7.07 11.44 1.37
N VAL A 108 6.26 11.10 2.38
CA VAL A 108 6.74 10.62 3.68
C VAL A 108 5.95 9.38 4.12
N ASN A 109 6.60 8.57 4.93
CA ASN A 109 5.99 7.46 5.63
C ASN A 109 5.24 7.97 6.85
N ALA A 110 3.91 7.82 6.87
CA ALA A 110 3.06 8.16 8.01
C ALA A 110 2.96 7.03 9.04
N GLY A 111 3.24 5.77 8.65
CA GLY A 111 3.22 4.64 9.58
C GLY A 111 3.35 3.28 8.88
N ALA A 112 4.10 2.37 9.49
CA ALA A 112 4.20 0.97 9.06
C ALA A 112 3.03 0.16 9.61
N ILE A 113 2.49 -0.77 8.82
CA ILE A 113 1.26 -1.50 9.16
C ILE A 113 1.48 -3.01 9.20
N HIS A 114 2.09 -3.61 8.16
CA HIS A 114 2.32 -5.06 8.09
C HIS A 114 3.52 -5.39 7.22
N ILE A 115 4.00 -6.62 7.32
CA ILE A 115 5.04 -7.19 6.47
C ILE A 115 4.40 -8.25 5.57
N GLU A 116 4.85 -8.31 4.33
CA GLU A 116 4.52 -9.35 3.36
C GLU A 116 5.81 -10.07 2.95
N PRO A 117 6.13 -11.24 3.56
CA PRO A 117 7.28 -12.02 3.13
C PRO A 117 7.17 -12.40 1.65
N ILE A 118 8.21 -12.08 0.87
CA ILE A 118 8.26 -12.43 -0.55
C ILE A 118 8.55 -13.91 -0.72
N GLY A 119 7.92 -14.56 -1.70
CA GLY A 119 8.09 -15.97 -2.00
C GLY A 119 8.83 -16.23 -3.30
N ILE A 120 9.55 -17.35 -3.36
CA ILE A 120 10.18 -17.89 -4.56
C ILE A 120 9.47 -19.19 -4.90
N TYR A 121 8.92 -19.27 -6.10
CA TYR A 121 8.03 -20.34 -6.54
C TYR A 121 8.66 -21.13 -7.68
N SER A 122 8.43 -22.43 -7.71
CA SER A 122 8.81 -23.30 -8.82
C SER A 122 7.79 -24.42 -8.99
N LYS A 123 7.50 -24.80 -10.24
CA LYS A 123 6.74 -26.02 -10.56
C LYS A 123 7.63 -27.23 -10.87
N LYS A 124 8.95 -27.00 -10.87
CA LYS A 124 9.95 -27.98 -11.32
C LYS A 124 10.82 -28.49 -10.18
N TYR A 125 10.98 -27.70 -9.13
CA TYR A 125 11.93 -27.97 -8.05
C TYR A 125 11.30 -27.69 -6.70
N ASP A 126 11.70 -28.44 -5.68
CA ASP A 126 11.15 -28.35 -4.33
C ASP A 126 11.99 -27.46 -3.38
N SER A 127 13.21 -27.10 -3.80
CA SER A 127 14.07 -26.18 -3.04
C SER A 127 15.00 -25.36 -3.95
N LEU A 128 15.56 -24.25 -3.44
CA LEU A 128 16.56 -23.46 -4.17
C LEU A 128 17.84 -24.26 -4.46
N LYS A 129 18.14 -25.27 -3.63
CA LYS A 129 19.31 -26.14 -3.82
C LYS A 129 19.14 -27.09 -5.00
N ASP A 130 17.91 -27.38 -5.40
CA ASP A 130 17.60 -28.25 -6.52
C ASP A 130 17.62 -27.55 -7.88
N LEU A 131 17.68 -26.23 -7.90
CA LEU A 131 17.77 -25.44 -9.13
C LEU A 131 18.95 -25.94 -9.99
N PRO A 132 18.79 -26.03 -11.32
CA PRO A 132 19.82 -26.61 -12.20
C PRO A 132 20.99 -25.62 -12.39
N LYS A 133 22.11 -26.14 -12.91
CA LYS A 133 23.16 -25.29 -13.45
C LYS A 133 22.62 -24.50 -14.64
N ASN A 134 23.00 -23.21 -14.70
CA ASN A 134 22.51 -22.21 -15.66
C ASN A 134 20.99 -21.99 -15.57
N GLY A 135 20.37 -22.28 -14.41
CA GLY A 135 18.95 -22.05 -14.17
C GLY A 135 18.59 -20.57 -14.21
N THR A 136 17.36 -20.29 -14.61
CA THR A 136 16.83 -18.93 -14.70
C THR A 136 15.87 -18.63 -13.56
N VAL A 137 16.17 -17.58 -12.80
CA VAL A 137 15.30 -17.00 -11.78
C VAL A 137 14.67 -15.71 -12.36
N ILE A 138 13.36 -15.70 -12.47
CA ILE A 138 12.61 -14.56 -12.99
C ILE A 138 12.09 -13.72 -11.82
N MET A 139 12.31 -12.43 -11.86
CA MET A 139 11.94 -11.52 -10.78
C MET A 139 11.54 -10.13 -11.32
N ARG A 140 10.93 -9.34 -10.46
CA ARG A 140 10.46 -8.01 -10.79
C ARG A 140 11.60 -7.05 -11.15
N ASN A 141 11.31 -6.11 -12.06
CA ASN A 141 12.19 -5.02 -12.50
C ASN A 141 12.34 -3.90 -11.45
N ALA A 142 12.65 -4.23 -10.22
CA ALA A 142 12.82 -3.26 -9.13
C ALA A 142 14.12 -3.49 -8.36
N VAL A 143 15.06 -2.55 -8.47
CA VAL A 143 16.34 -2.60 -7.75
C VAL A 143 16.14 -2.70 -6.25
N ALA A 144 15.15 -1.99 -5.69
CA ALA A 144 14.82 -2.02 -4.27
C ALA A 144 14.38 -3.40 -3.73
N GLU A 145 14.03 -4.34 -4.62
CA GLU A 145 13.65 -5.72 -4.27
C GLU A 145 14.85 -6.69 -4.35
N GLN A 146 15.90 -6.36 -5.12
CA GLN A 146 16.99 -7.28 -5.36
C GLN A 146 17.67 -7.75 -4.07
N GLY A 147 17.94 -6.83 -3.16
CA GLY A 147 18.62 -7.13 -1.90
C GLY A 147 17.88 -8.15 -1.03
N ARG A 148 16.55 -8.03 -0.90
CA ARG A 148 15.74 -8.98 -0.13
C ARG A 148 15.72 -10.35 -0.79
N ILE A 149 15.57 -10.41 -2.12
CA ILE A 149 15.53 -11.65 -2.90
C ILE A 149 16.86 -12.37 -2.80
N LEU A 150 17.97 -11.70 -3.10
CA LEU A 150 19.31 -12.27 -3.04
C LEU A 150 19.68 -12.73 -1.64
N SER A 151 19.18 -12.09 -0.59
CA SER A 151 19.37 -12.53 0.79
C SER A 151 18.73 -13.88 1.09
N ILE A 152 17.61 -14.23 0.42
CA ILE A 152 17.02 -15.56 0.53
C ILE A 152 17.96 -16.62 -0.10
N PHE A 153 18.47 -16.37 -1.32
CA PHE A 153 19.42 -17.26 -1.98
C PHE A 153 20.73 -17.42 -1.20
N GLU A 154 21.24 -16.34 -0.58
CA GLU A 154 22.43 -16.39 0.27
C GLU A 154 22.17 -17.21 1.54
N LYS A 155 21.03 -17.00 2.21
CA LYS A 155 20.65 -17.75 3.41
C LYS A 155 20.57 -19.27 3.15
N GLU A 156 20.06 -19.65 1.97
CA GLU A 156 19.99 -21.04 1.54
C GLU A 156 21.34 -21.59 1.03
N GLY A 157 22.39 -20.76 0.97
CA GLY A 157 23.73 -21.15 0.54
C GLY A 157 23.86 -21.40 -0.97
N VAL A 158 22.96 -20.87 -1.78
CA VAL A 158 22.94 -21.04 -3.24
C VAL A 158 23.85 -20.03 -3.93
N ILE A 159 23.94 -18.82 -3.38
CA ILE A 159 24.86 -17.76 -3.81
C ILE A 159 25.59 -17.18 -2.60
N LYS A 160 26.57 -16.29 -2.86
CA LYS A 160 27.21 -15.49 -1.85
C LYS A 160 27.31 -14.04 -2.30
N LEU A 161 26.94 -13.13 -1.43
CA LEU A 161 27.05 -11.69 -1.65
C LEU A 161 28.37 -11.14 -1.11
N LYS A 162 28.78 -10.01 -1.64
CA LYS A 162 29.94 -9.25 -1.16
C LYS A 162 29.77 -8.92 0.33
N LYS A 163 30.83 -9.08 1.11
CA LYS A 163 30.82 -8.82 2.55
C LYS A 163 30.66 -7.32 2.86
N GLY A 164 29.94 -7.01 3.96
CA GLY A 164 29.81 -5.65 4.48
C GLY A 164 28.79 -4.77 3.75
N LEU A 165 27.99 -5.36 2.84
CA LEU A 165 26.90 -4.63 2.17
C LEU A 165 25.72 -4.40 3.11
N ASN A 166 25.06 -3.25 2.92
CA ASN A 166 23.70 -3.09 3.37
C ASN A 166 22.80 -3.99 2.51
N LYS A 167 22.22 -5.02 3.10
CA LYS A 167 21.43 -6.02 2.37
C LYS A 167 20.22 -5.43 1.65
N THR A 168 19.67 -4.30 2.11
CA THR A 168 18.56 -3.63 1.42
C THR A 168 18.98 -2.90 0.13
N GLU A 169 20.29 -2.73 -0.09
CA GLU A 169 20.87 -2.03 -1.23
C GLU A 169 21.65 -2.98 -2.17
N ALA A 170 21.76 -4.27 -1.79
CA ALA A 170 22.45 -5.27 -2.59
C ALA A 170 21.75 -5.47 -3.94
N THR A 171 22.54 -5.66 -4.99
CA THR A 171 22.09 -5.90 -6.36
C THR A 171 22.66 -7.20 -6.90
N ILE A 172 22.17 -7.65 -8.05
CA ILE A 172 22.72 -8.80 -8.77
C ILE A 172 24.22 -8.68 -9.01
N ASN A 173 24.74 -7.45 -9.18
CA ASN A 173 26.17 -7.18 -9.38
C ASN A 173 27.04 -7.42 -8.12
N ASP A 174 26.42 -7.58 -6.98
CA ASP A 174 27.11 -7.86 -5.71
C ASP A 174 27.24 -9.35 -5.40
N ILE A 175 26.82 -10.23 -6.30
CA ILE A 175 27.02 -11.68 -6.20
C ILE A 175 28.48 -11.99 -6.47
N VAL A 176 29.19 -12.56 -5.50
CA VAL A 176 30.60 -12.94 -5.61
C VAL A 176 30.81 -14.42 -5.81
N GLU A 177 29.86 -15.26 -5.38
CA GLU A 177 29.86 -16.71 -5.67
C GLU A 177 28.47 -17.11 -6.18
N ASN A 178 28.45 -17.81 -7.32
CA ASN A 178 27.25 -18.37 -7.95
C ASN A 178 27.61 -19.72 -8.58
N PRO A 179 27.79 -20.80 -7.75
CA PRO A 179 28.28 -22.05 -8.22
C PRO A 179 27.40 -22.74 -9.25
N LYS A 180 26.11 -22.42 -9.26
CA LYS A 180 25.14 -22.95 -10.24
C LYS A 180 25.05 -22.08 -11.50
N ASN A 181 25.77 -20.96 -11.55
CA ASN A 181 25.67 -19.99 -12.64
C ASN A 181 24.21 -19.59 -12.93
N LEU A 182 23.42 -19.30 -11.88
CA LEU A 182 22.04 -18.87 -12.02
C LEU A 182 21.98 -17.52 -12.71
N THR A 183 21.04 -17.37 -13.63
CA THR A 183 20.70 -16.09 -14.25
C THR A 183 19.51 -15.47 -13.53
N PHE A 184 19.64 -14.23 -13.09
CA PHE A 184 18.56 -13.47 -12.48
C PHE A 184 18.00 -12.50 -13.54
N ASN A 185 16.82 -12.84 -14.09
CA ASN A 185 16.10 -11.97 -15.02
C ASN A 185 15.21 -11.02 -14.22
N ALA A 186 15.62 -9.75 -14.11
CA ALA A 186 14.97 -8.70 -13.33
C ALA A 186 14.28 -7.65 -14.22
N ASP A 187 13.73 -8.04 -15.36
CA ASP A 187 13.16 -7.13 -16.36
C ASP A 187 11.62 -7.22 -16.45
N ILE A 188 10.98 -7.95 -15.54
CA ILE A 188 9.55 -8.27 -15.61
C ILE A 188 8.73 -7.31 -14.74
N GLU A 189 7.57 -6.87 -15.24
CA GLU A 189 6.58 -6.16 -14.45
C GLU A 189 5.96 -7.13 -13.42
N GLY A 190 5.78 -6.66 -12.15
CA GLY A 190 5.42 -7.52 -11.01
C GLY A 190 4.10 -8.27 -11.18
N GLY A 191 3.09 -7.62 -11.74
CA GLY A 191 1.78 -8.22 -11.98
C GLY A 191 1.76 -9.37 -12.97
N LEU A 192 2.81 -9.52 -13.80
CA LEU A 192 2.93 -10.62 -14.77
C LEU A 192 3.56 -11.88 -14.17
N LEU A 193 4.23 -11.78 -13.02
CA LEU A 193 4.98 -12.91 -12.43
C LEU A 193 4.11 -14.13 -12.09
N PRO A 194 2.88 -13.98 -11.56
CA PRO A 194 2.01 -15.14 -11.36
C PRO A 194 1.65 -15.87 -12.66
N GLN A 195 1.45 -15.14 -13.76
CA GLN A 195 1.18 -15.77 -15.07
C GLN A 195 2.41 -16.52 -15.58
N ILE A 196 3.60 -15.95 -15.47
CA ILE A 196 4.88 -16.57 -15.82
C ILE A 196 5.08 -17.88 -15.04
N TYR A 197 4.82 -17.85 -13.73
CA TYR A 197 4.82 -19.07 -12.90
C TYR A 197 3.79 -20.08 -13.41
N ASN A 198 2.56 -19.65 -13.71
CA ASN A 198 1.50 -20.55 -14.21
C ASN A 198 1.86 -21.18 -15.54
N ASN A 199 2.55 -20.45 -16.42
CA ASN A 199 3.07 -20.94 -17.70
C ASN A 199 4.31 -21.84 -17.56
N ASN A 200 4.83 -22.02 -16.31
CA ASN A 200 6.04 -22.82 -16.06
C ASN A 200 7.30 -22.25 -16.75
N GLU A 201 7.38 -20.92 -16.86
CA GLU A 201 8.52 -20.23 -17.44
C GLU A 201 9.62 -20.05 -16.40
N GLY A 202 10.88 -20.06 -16.86
CA GLY A 202 12.05 -20.07 -15.96
C GLY A 202 12.15 -21.33 -15.11
N ASP A 203 13.08 -21.34 -14.17
CA ASP A 203 13.27 -22.42 -13.20
C ASP A 203 12.73 -22.04 -11.82
N ALA A 204 12.72 -20.76 -11.51
CA ALA A 204 12.05 -20.18 -10.35
C ALA A 204 11.51 -18.80 -10.69
N VAL A 205 10.40 -18.41 -10.05
CA VAL A 205 9.77 -17.12 -10.19
C VAL A 205 9.60 -16.49 -8.80
N VAL A 206 10.05 -15.25 -8.64
CA VAL A 206 9.90 -14.51 -7.39
C VAL A 206 8.62 -13.68 -7.45
N ILE A 207 7.68 -13.93 -6.55
CA ILE A 207 6.37 -13.27 -6.56
C ILE A 207 6.13 -12.56 -5.23
N ASN A 208 5.78 -11.27 -5.28
CA ASN A 208 5.34 -10.53 -4.09
C ASN A 208 4.05 -11.12 -3.54
N ALA A 209 3.89 -11.13 -2.21
CA ALA A 209 2.81 -11.87 -1.56
C ALA A 209 1.41 -11.38 -1.98
N ASN A 210 1.21 -10.07 -2.20
CA ASN A 210 -0.05 -9.54 -2.69
C ASN A 210 -0.42 -10.09 -4.08
N TYR A 211 0.52 -10.16 -5.02
CA TYR A 211 0.27 -10.76 -6.34
C TYR A 211 0.06 -12.27 -6.28
N ALA A 212 0.76 -12.95 -5.35
CA ALA A 212 0.52 -14.37 -5.11
C ALA A 212 -0.90 -14.62 -4.58
N LEU A 213 -1.34 -13.84 -3.59
CA LEU A 213 -2.69 -13.91 -3.03
C LEU A 213 -3.77 -13.58 -4.09
N ASP A 214 -3.58 -12.53 -4.89
CA ASP A 214 -4.49 -12.16 -5.98
C ASP A 214 -4.61 -13.27 -7.03
N ALA A 215 -3.52 -14.01 -7.27
CA ALA A 215 -3.50 -15.15 -8.19
C ALA A 215 -4.01 -16.46 -7.58
N GLY A 216 -4.43 -16.45 -6.30
CA GLY A 216 -4.94 -17.62 -5.59
C GLY A 216 -3.87 -18.60 -5.12
N LEU A 217 -2.59 -18.19 -5.11
CA LEU A 217 -1.50 -18.96 -4.50
C LEU A 217 -1.53 -18.84 -2.98
N ASP A 218 -1.07 -19.86 -2.28
CA ASP A 218 -0.85 -19.83 -0.84
C ASP A 218 0.61 -19.46 -0.53
N PRO A 219 0.90 -18.20 -0.08
CA PRO A 219 2.28 -17.77 0.16
C PRO A 219 3.02 -18.53 1.26
N LEU A 220 2.33 -19.38 2.02
CA LEU A 220 2.92 -20.21 3.07
C LEU A 220 3.26 -21.64 2.62
N LYS A 221 2.64 -22.12 1.53
CA LYS A 221 2.76 -23.52 1.11
C LYS A 221 3.34 -23.70 -0.29
N ASP A 222 3.01 -22.79 -1.21
CA ASP A 222 3.35 -22.95 -2.61
C ASP A 222 4.81 -22.54 -2.95
N PRO A 223 5.46 -21.58 -2.22
CA PRO A 223 6.83 -21.23 -2.52
C PRO A 223 7.82 -22.31 -2.06
N ILE A 224 8.90 -22.48 -2.81
CA ILE A 224 10.06 -23.32 -2.46
C ILE A 224 11.04 -22.65 -1.49
N ALA A 225 10.91 -21.33 -1.32
CA ALA A 225 11.59 -20.54 -0.29
C ALA A 225 10.80 -19.26 -0.02
N VAL A 226 10.83 -18.80 1.24
CA VAL A 226 10.13 -17.60 1.71
C VAL A 226 11.08 -16.73 2.53
N GLU A 227 10.92 -15.41 2.39
CA GLU A 227 11.60 -14.44 3.22
C GLU A 227 11.20 -14.57 4.70
N SER A 228 12.13 -14.25 5.62
CA SER A 228 11.81 -14.19 7.05
C SER A 228 10.98 -12.94 7.36
N GLY A 229 9.94 -13.09 8.17
CA GLY A 229 9.22 -11.95 8.74
C GLY A 229 9.93 -11.29 9.93
N GLU A 230 10.97 -11.93 10.50
CA GLU A 230 11.73 -11.39 11.64
C GLU A 230 12.77 -10.38 11.15
N ASP A 231 12.92 -9.26 11.88
CA ASP A 231 13.84 -8.17 11.57
C ASP A 231 13.74 -7.67 10.12
N ASN A 232 12.53 -7.70 9.57
CA ASN A 232 12.27 -7.42 8.18
C ASN A 232 12.04 -5.90 7.94
N PRO A 233 12.91 -5.21 7.17
CA PRO A 233 12.79 -3.77 6.91
C PRO A 233 11.74 -3.40 5.84
N TYR A 234 11.05 -4.40 5.28
CA TYR A 234 10.10 -4.22 4.19
C TYR A 234 8.65 -4.15 4.66
N ALA A 235 8.42 -3.56 5.84
CA ALA A 235 7.05 -3.30 6.30
C ALA A 235 6.33 -2.36 5.33
N ASN A 236 5.12 -2.74 4.94
CA ASN A 236 4.20 -1.92 4.16
C ASN A 236 3.69 -0.74 4.97
N ILE A 237 3.66 0.43 4.35
CA ILE A 237 3.47 1.72 4.99
C ILE A 237 2.29 2.49 4.41
N ILE A 238 1.74 3.38 5.22
CA ILE A 238 0.90 4.47 4.73
C ILE A 238 1.84 5.58 4.26
N THR A 239 1.78 5.91 2.97
CA THR A 239 2.55 7.01 2.37
C THR A 239 1.64 8.17 2.06
N VAL A 240 2.08 9.37 2.40
CA VAL A 240 1.37 10.64 2.15
C VAL A 240 2.34 11.68 1.59
N ARG A 241 1.80 12.77 1.04
CA ARG A 241 2.61 13.97 0.73
C ARG A 241 3.14 14.56 2.03
N LYS A 242 4.34 15.10 2.01
CA LYS A 242 4.97 15.77 3.16
C LYS A 242 4.11 16.91 3.68
N GLY A 243 3.92 16.93 4.99
CA GLY A 243 3.00 17.85 5.68
C GLY A 243 1.62 17.24 5.93
N ASP A 244 1.18 16.28 5.12
CA ASP A 244 -0.11 15.60 5.30
C ASP A 244 -0.08 14.55 6.41
N GLU A 245 1.11 14.07 6.84
CA GLU A 245 1.28 13.12 7.94
C GLU A 245 0.74 13.63 9.28
N ASN A 246 0.56 14.95 9.39
CA ASN A 246 0.02 15.58 10.60
C ASN A 246 -1.49 15.76 10.59
N LYS A 247 -2.15 15.51 9.46
CA LYS A 247 -3.62 15.58 9.34
C LYS A 247 -4.28 14.58 10.28
N GLU A 248 -5.36 15.00 10.91
CA GLU A 248 -6.12 14.16 11.84
C GLU A 248 -6.63 12.88 11.18
N THR A 249 -7.08 12.94 9.93
CA THR A 249 -7.54 11.79 9.15
C THR A 249 -6.44 10.76 8.92
N VAL A 250 -5.20 11.22 8.64
CA VAL A 250 -4.04 10.34 8.44
C VAL A 250 -3.61 9.69 9.75
N LYS A 251 -3.55 10.47 10.84
CA LYS A 251 -3.22 9.93 12.18
C LYS A 251 -4.24 8.89 12.63
N ALA A 252 -5.53 9.18 12.45
CA ALA A 252 -6.59 8.23 12.78
C ALA A 252 -6.54 6.97 11.91
N LEU A 253 -6.25 7.11 10.61
CA LEU A 253 -6.06 5.97 9.72
C LEU A 253 -4.94 5.04 10.24
N VAL A 254 -3.76 5.58 10.53
CA VAL A 254 -2.62 4.79 11.03
C VAL A 254 -2.93 4.18 12.40
N GLU A 255 -3.57 4.92 13.31
CA GLU A 255 -3.99 4.42 14.62
C GLU A 255 -4.95 3.23 14.49
N VAL A 256 -5.98 3.37 13.66
CA VAL A 256 -6.97 2.31 13.42
C VAL A 256 -6.31 1.08 12.78
N LEU A 257 -5.49 1.27 11.75
CA LEU A 257 -4.79 0.16 11.08
C LEU A 257 -3.83 -0.60 12.02
N ARG A 258 -3.32 0.06 13.06
CA ARG A 258 -2.49 -0.56 14.12
C ARG A 258 -3.30 -1.03 15.33
N SER A 259 -4.61 -0.86 15.34
CA SER A 259 -5.45 -1.31 16.45
C SER A 259 -5.39 -2.82 16.60
N LYS A 260 -5.65 -3.28 17.83
CA LYS A 260 -5.70 -4.73 18.11
C LYS A 260 -6.71 -5.45 17.21
N GLU A 261 -7.83 -4.82 16.92
CA GLU A 261 -8.89 -5.40 16.08
C GLU A 261 -8.38 -5.68 14.66
N ILE A 262 -7.70 -4.72 14.05
CA ILE A 262 -7.13 -4.90 12.70
C ILE A 262 -5.96 -5.89 12.73
N GLN A 263 -5.11 -5.87 13.74
CA GLN A 263 -4.02 -6.84 13.88
C GLN A 263 -4.54 -8.28 14.04
N ASP A 264 -5.59 -8.45 14.85
CA ASP A 264 -6.24 -9.76 15.03
C ASP A 264 -6.88 -10.24 13.71
N PHE A 265 -7.52 -9.34 12.95
CA PHE A 265 -8.05 -9.64 11.62
C PHE A 265 -6.93 -10.12 10.68
N ILE A 266 -5.83 -9.37 10.56
CA ILE A 266 -4.68 -9.73 9.71
C ILE A 266 -4.15 -11.10 10.10
N THR A 267 -3.89 -11.32 11.39
CA THR A 267 -3.34 -12.58 11.90
C THR A 267 -4.27 -13.76 11.61
N LYS A 268 -5.57 -13.59 11.86
CA LYS A 268 -6.56 -14.65 11.65
C LYS A 268 -6.77 -14.97 10.17
N LYS A 269 -6.84 -13.93 9.32
CA LYS A 269 -7.13 -14.10 7.89
C LYS A 269 -5.96 -14.66 7.13
N TYR A 270 -4.77 -14.08 7.32
CA TYR A 270 -3.59 -14.39 6.50
C TYR A 270 -2.63 -15.39 7.14
N LYS A 271 -2.80 -15.74 8.41
CA LYS A 271 -2.10 -16.85 9.12
C LYS A 271 -0.57 -16.82 9.00
N GLY A 272 0.04 -15.65 8.80
CA GLY A 272 1.48 -15.45 8.64
C GLY A 272 1.93 -15.12 7.21
N ALA A 273 1.06 -15.24 6.19
CA ALA A 273 1.35 -14.71 4.85
C ALA A 273 1.40 -13.17 4.85
N VAL A 274 0.70 -12.56 5.79
CA VAL A 274 0.74 -11.13 6.13
C VAL A 274 0.93 -11.02 7.63
N ILE A 275 1.94 -10.28 8.07
CA ILE A 275 2.35 -10.20 9.48
C ILE A 275 2.16 -8.77 9.96
N PRO A 276 1.24 -8.49 10.90
CA PRO A 276 1.04 -7.13 11.41
C PRO A 276 2.27 -6.62 12.16
N VAL A 277 2.56 -5.32 12.06
CA VAL A 277 3.59 -4.65 12.87
C VAL A 277 2.94 -3.71 13.85
N SER A 278 3.40 -3.75 15.10
CA SER A 278 2.80 -3.04 16.23
C SER A 278 3.41 -1.67 16.50
N LYS A 279 4.54 -1.34 15.84
CA LYS A 279 5.26 -0.06 16.07
C LYS A 279 5.96 0.44 14.80
#